data_93b32e90e0fe5f8d677f998998a5499d
#
_entry.id   93b32e90e0fe5f8d677f998998a5499d
#
_cell.length_a   1.000
_cell.length_b   1.000
_cell.length_c   1.000
_cell.angle_alpha   90.00
_cell.angle_beta   90.00
_cell.angle_gamma   90.00
#
_symmetry.space_group_name_H-M   'P 1'
#
loop_
_entity.id
_entity.type
_entity.pdbx_description
1 polymer ?
#
loop_
_entity_poly.entity_id
_entity_poly.type
_entity_poly.pdbx_seq_one_letter_code
_entity_poly.pdbx_strand_id
1 'polypeptide(L)'
;VAQLCGVHQQTLRNYERWELVIPQRSSGGTRLYSNRDVELIQQILRWKDEFGLNLAGIEVMSRLLKRIDKLEDHVKGLTVEIIKLREGQTRLPG
;
A
#
# COMPACT_ATOMS: atom_id res chain seq x y z
N VAL A 1 -3.25 -5.67 17.75
CA VAL A 1 -3.01 -4.84 16.57
C VAL A 1 -4.20 -3.96 16.24
N ALA A 2 -5.43 -4.52 16.28
CA ALA A 2 -6.63 -3.71 16.10
C ALA A 2 -6.72 -2.57 17.11
N GLN A 3 -6.27 -2.79 18.33
CA GLN A 3 -6.25 -1.78 19.38
C GLN A 3 -5.27 -0.64 19.11
N LEU A 4 -4.16 -0.93 18.46
CA LEU A 4 -3.15 0.08 18.11
C LEU A 4 -3.70 1.13 17.13
N CYS A 5 -4.57 0.71 16.23
CA CYS A 5 -5.15 1.59 15.22
C CYS A 5 -6.54 2.09 15.61
N GLY A 6 -7.10 1.60 16.72
CA GLY A 6 -8.47 1.89 17.11
C GLY A 6 -9.49 1.33 16.11
N VAL A 7 -9.17 0.25 15.45
CA VAL A 7 -9.97 -0.33 14.38
C VAL A 7 -10.52 -1.68 14.80
N HIS A 8 -11.77 -1.95 14.46
CA HIS A 8 -12.38 -3.25 14.68
C HIS A 8 -11.66 -4.33 13.87
N GLN A 9 -11.58 -5.54 14.44
CA GLN A 9 -11.00 -6.68 13.73
C GLN A 9 -11.70 -6.96 12.40
N GLN A 10 -13.01 -6.77 12.34
CA GLN A 10 -13.76 -6.97 11.10
C GLN A 10 -13.30 -5.99 10.01
N THR A 11 -13.03 -4.76 10.38
CA THR A 11 -12.50 -3.74 9.45
C THR A 11 -11.14 -4.16 8.91
N LEU A 12 -10.26 -4.66 9.79
CA LEU A 12 -8.95 -5.16 9.37
C LEU A 12 -9.08 -6.35 8.43
N ARG A 13 -10.04 -7.25 8.68
CA ARG A 13 -10.29 -8.39 7.79
C ARG A 13 -10.76 -7.95 6.42
N ASN A 14 -11.58 -6.90 6.35
CA ASN A 14 -12.01 -6.32 5.08
C ASN A 14 -10.80 -5.76 4.32
N TYR A 15 -9.91 -5.06 5.01
CA TYR A 15 -8.69 -4.50 4.40
C TYR A 15 -7.78 -5.60 3.88
N GLU A 16 -7.67 -6.72 4.61
CA GLU A 16 -6.93 -7.91 4.14
C GLU A 16 -7.56 -8.52 2.89
N ARG A 17 -8.90 -8.64 2.90
CA ARG A 17 -9.65 -9.19 1.77
C ARG A 17 -9.44 -8.37 0.51
N TRP A 18 -9.37 -7.06 0.65
CA TRP A 18 -9.10 -6.17 -0.48
C TRP A 18 -7.61 -6.09 -0.81
N GLU A 19 -6.79 -6.88 -0.11
CA GLU A 19 -5.33 -6.89 -0.26
C GLU A 19 -4.70 -5.52 -0.04
N LEU A 20 -5.35 -4.68 0.73
CA LEU A 20 -4.83 -3.38 1.09
C LEU A 20 -3.69 -3.49 2.09
N VAL A 21 -3.83 -4.43 3.02
CA VAL A 21 -2.78 -4.82 3.96
C VAL A 21 -2.58 -6.33 3.85
N ILE A 22 -1.35 -6.78 3.95
CA ILE A 22 -0.99 -8.20 3.87
C ILE A 22 -0.20 -8.53 5.13
N PRO A 23 -0.88 -8.99 6.20
CA PRO A 23 -0.19 -9.28 7.44
C PRO A 23 0.65 -10.53 7.31
N GLN A 24 1.78 -10.53 7.98
CA GLN A 24 2.56 -11.75 8.18
C GLN A 24 1.98 -12.48 9.39
N ARG A 25 2.23 -13.77 9.48
CA ARG A 25 1.81 -14.56 10.62
C ARG A 25 3.02 -15.01 11.41
N SER A 26 2.93 -14.90 12.74
CA SER A 26 3.93 -15.47 13.62
C SER A 26 3.86 -17.00 13.59
N SER A 27 4.84 -17.65 14.20
CA SER A 27 4.85 -19.11 14.32
C SER A 27 3.61 -19.65 15.03
N GLY A 28 2.98 -18.85 15.89
CA GLY A 28 1.74 -19.21 16.58
C GLY A 28 0.47 -18.85 15.81
N GLY A 29 0.59 -18.38 14.57
CA GLY A 29 -0.56 -18.01 13.74
C GLY A 29 -1.13 -16.61 14.01
N THR A 30 -0.48 -15.81 14.84
CA THR A 30 -0.91 -14.45 15.13
C THR A 30 -0.58 -13.53 13.95
N ARG A 31 -1.54 -12.66 13.58
CA ARG A 31 -1.33 -11.67 12.53
C ARG A 31 -0.38 -10.58 13.00
N LEU A 32 0.60 -10.28 12.15
CA LEU A 32 1.59 -9.24 12.38
C LEU A 32 1.51 -8.22 11.26
N TYR A 33 1.33 -6.97 11.61
CA TYR A 33 1.26 -5.86 10.64
C TYR A 33 2.55 -5.06 10.68
N SER A 34 3.05 -4.69 9.50
CA SER A 34 4.24 -3.85 9.40
C SER A 34 3.89 -2.41 9.80
N ASN A 35 4.92 -1.61 10.06
CA ASN A 35 4.72 -0.18 10.31
C ASN A 35 4.05 0.51 9.12
N ARG A 36 4.40 0.09 7.91
CA ARG A 36 3.78 0.60 6.67
C ARG A 36 2.29 0.28 6.63
N ASP A 37 1.91 -0.93 7.02
CA ASP A 37 0.50 -1.33 7.09
C ASP A 37 -0.26 -0.49 8.11
N VAL A 38 0.33 -0.26 9.27
CA VAL A 38 -0.27 0.56 10.33
C VAL A 38 -0.46 2.01 9.85
N GLU A 39 0.54 2.58 9.22
CA GLU A 39 0.46 3.93 8.66
C GLU A 39 -0.64 4.03 7.61
N LEU A 40 -0.76 3.04 6.73
CA LEU A 40 -1.79 3.00 5.71
C LEU A 40 -3.18 2.92 6.31
N ILE A 41 -3.37 2.06 7.31
CA ILE A 41 -4.64 1.93 8.01
C ILE A 41 -5.03 3.26 8.66
N GLN A 42 -4.09 3.92 9.33
CA GLN A 42 -4.33 5.22 9.96
C GLN A 42 -4.69 6.29 8.93
N GLN A 43 -4.03 6.28 7.78
CA GLN A 43 -4.34 7.20 6.69
C GLN A 43 -5.75 7.00 6.15
N ILE A 44 -6.15 5.74 5.95
CA ILE A 44 -7.51 5.40 5.49
C ILE A 44 -8.55 5.86 6.49
N LEU A 45 -8.31 5.68 7.79
CA LEU A 45 -9.22 6.12 8.83
C LEU A 45 -9.38 7.64 8.82
N ARG A 46 -8.30 8.38 8.62
CA ARG A 46 -8.36 9.85 8.50
C ARG A 46 -9.19 10.27 7.29
N TRP A 47 -8.99 9.64 6.15
CA TRP A 47 -9.76 9.93 4.95
C TRP A 47 -11.22 9.56 5.10
N LYS A 48 -11.49 8.46 5.80
CA LYS A 48 -12.87 8.07 6.10
C LYS A 48 -13.60 9.17 6.87
N ASP A 49 -12.97 9.71 7.91
CA ASP A 49 -13.55 10.77 8.72
C ASP A 49 -13.62 12.09 7.97
N GLU A 50 -12.56 12.44 7.25
CA GLU A 50 -12.43 13.70 6.54
C GLU A 50 -13.41 13.81 5.37
N PHE A 51 -13.60 12.75 4.62
CA PHE A 51 -14.44 12.72 3.42
C PHE A 51 -15.77 12.02 3.62
N GLY A 52 -16.03 11.51 4.82
CA GLY A 52 -17.28 10.82 5.13
C GLY A 52 -17.46 9.54 4.31
N LEU A 53 -16.39 8.81 4.06
CA LEU A 53 -16.43 7.60 3.24
C LEU A 53 -17.15 6.47 3.97
N ASN A 54 -18.06 5.80 3.27
CA ASN A 54 -18.65 4.56 3.72
C ASN A 54 -17.79 3.37 3.29
N LEU A 55 -18.22 2.15 3.62
CA LEU A 55 -17.47 0.94 3.31
C LEU A 55 -17.20 0.80 1.81
N ALA A 56 -18.21 1.07 0.98
CA ALA A 56 -18.07 1.01 -0.47
C ALA A 56 -17.06 2.02 -0.98
N GLY A 57 -17.06 3.23 -0.43
CA GLY A 57 -16.09 4.27 -0.79
C GLY A 57 -14.66 3.88 -0.42
N ILE A 58 -14.49 3.24 0.75
CA ILE A 58 -13.18 2.74 1.18
C ILE A 58 -12.70 1.64 0.24
N GLU A 59 -13.59 0.76 -0.20
CA GLU A 59 -13.24 -0.30 -1.15
C GLU A 59 -12.73 0.28 -2.47
N VAL A 60 -13.44 1.25 -3.01
CA VAL A 60 -13.03 1.94 -4.25
C VAL A 60 -11.68 2.64 -4.05
N MET A 61 -11.51 3.35 -2.94
CA MET A 61 -10.25 4.02 -2.62
C MET A 61 -9.11 3.01 -2.53
N SER A 62 -9.34 1.86 -1.92
CA SER A 62 -8.34 0.81 -1.80
C SER A 62 -7.87 0.31 -3.16
N ARG A 63 -8.80 0.14 -4.10
CA ARG A 63 -8.47 -0.27 -5.46
C ARG A 63 -7.64 0.78 -6.18
N LEU A 64 -8.00 2.05 -5.99
CA LEU A 64 -7.25 3.16 -6.59
C LEU A 64 -5.84 3.27 -6.00
N LEU A 65 -5.69 3.10 -4.70
CA LEU A 65 -4.39 3.11 -4.04
C LEU A 65 -3.48 2.00 -4.57
N LYS A 66 -4.02 0.82 -4.78
CA LYS A 66 -3.27 -0.29 -5.38
C LYS A 66 -2.82 0.05 -6.79
N ARG A 67 -3.70 0.66 -7.58
CA ARG A 67 -3.37 1.06 -8.93
C ARG A 67 -2.29 2.11 -8.95
N ILE A 68 -2.35 3.07 -8.06
CA ILE A 68 -1.32 4.10 -7.89
C ILE A 68 0.01 3.46 -7.53
N ASP A 69 0.02 2.52 -6.60
CA ASP A 69 1.23 1.82 -6.18
C ASP A 69 1.89 1.09 -7.35
N LYS A 70 1.09 0.38 -8.14
CA LYS A 70 1.58 -0.31 -9.33
C LYS A 70 2.14 0.67 -10.36
N LEU A 71 1.47 1.78 -10.58
CA LEU A 71 1.92 2.81 -11.52
C LEU A 71 3.22 3.45 -11.04
N GLU A 72 3.34 3.71 -9.76
CA GLU A 72 4.58 4.25 -9.17
C GLU A 72 5.75 3.28 -9.36
N ASP A 73 5.53 1.99 -9.13
CA ASP A 73 6.54 0.96 -9.36
C ASP A 73 6.94 0.90 -10.83
N HIS A 74 5.97 1.00 -11.72
CA HIS A 74 6.22 1.02 -13.16
C HIS A 74 7.07 2.23 -13.57
N VAL A 75 6.74 3.40 -13.03
CA VAL A 75 7.51 4.63 -13.27
C VAL A 75 8.93 4.48 -12.75
N LYS A 76 9.12 3.92 -11.56
CA LYS A 76 10.45 3.67 -11.01
C LYS A 76 11.26 2.75 -11.91
N GLY A 77 10.63 1.68 -12.41
CA GLY A 77 11.28 0.75 -13.34
C GLY A 77 11.73 1.43 -14.62
N LEU A 78 10.85 2.24 -15.22
CA LEU A 78 11.18 2.99 -16.43
C LEU A 78 12.28 4.02 -16.19
N THR A 79 12.28 4.67 -15.04
CA THR A 79 13.32 5.61 -14.66
C THR A 79 14.67 4.94 -14.57
N VAL A 80 14.74 3.75 -13.97
CA VAL A 80 15.97 2.95 -13.89
C VAL A 80 16.44 2.58 -15.27
N GLU A 81 15.55 2.16 -16.17
CA GLU A 81 15.90 1.83 -17.55
C GLU A 81 16.49 3.03 -18.29
N ILE A 82 15.89 4.20 -18.13
CA ILE A 82 16.38 5.43 -18.75
C ILE A 82 17.78 5.75 -18.25
N ILE A 83 18.00 5.64 -16.95
CA ILE A 83 19.32 5.89 -16.36
C ILE A 83 20.36 4.92 -16.93
N LYS A 84 20.02 3.64 -17.03
CA LYS A 84 20.91 2.62 -17.61
C LYS A 84 21.23 2.92 -19.05
N LEU A 85 20.26 3.32 -19.85
CA LEU A 85 20.47 3.67 -21.24
C LEU A 85 21.37 4.89 -21.38
N ARG A 86 21.18 5.90 -20.53
CA ARG A 86 22.06 7.08 -20.52
C ARG A 86 23.49 6.71 -20.17
N GLU A 87 23.68 5.88 -19.15
CA GLU A 87 25.00 5.40 -18.75
C GLU A 87 25.65 4.62 -19.88
N GLY A 88 24.88 3.78 -20.58
CA GLY A 88 25.37 3.06 -21.75
C GLY A 88 25.82 3.98 -22.85
N GLN A 89 25.05 5.02 -23.15
CA GLN A 89 25.42 6.03 -24.15
C GLN A 89 26.65 6.81 -23.75
N THR A 90 26.78 7.16 -22.48
CA THR A 90 27.92 7.92 -21.99
C THR A 90 29.22 7.11 -22.08
N ARG A 91 29.15 5.79 -21.98
CA ARG A 91 30.30 4.89 -22.04
C ARG A 91 30.73 4.56 -23.43
N LEU A 92 29.91 4.81 -24.44
CA LEU A 92 30.25 4.55 -25.79
C LEU A 92 31.37 5.51 -26.23
N PRO A 93 32.44 4.99 -26.82
CA PRO A 93 33.49 5.85 -27.37
C PRO A 93 32.89 6.74 -28.44
N GLY A 94 33.00 8.01 -28.24
CA GLY A 94 32.42 9.02 -29.12
C GLY A 94 33.04 9.12 -30.46
#